data_a4868a68aba04f6855c09891d30fb4cc
#
_entry.id   a4868a68aba04f6855c09891d30fb4cc
#
_cell.length_a   1.000
_cell.length_b   1.000
_cell.length_c   1.000
_cell.angle_alpha   90.00
_cell.angle_beta   90.00
_cell.angle_gamma   90.00
#
_symmetry.space_group_name_H-M   'P 1'
#
loop_
_entity.id
_entity.type
_entity.pdbx_description
1 polymer ?
#
loop_
_entity_poly.entity_id
_entity_poly.type
_entity_poly.pdbx_seq_one_letter_code
_entity_poly.pdbx_strand_id
1 'polypeptide(L)'
;MPDTQELPPAEADGGREGDRGVVDRLRAGDEGAFVALLDRHSPAMLRLASCHLPHASAEEVVQETWLAVLKGIRRFEGRSSLKTWIFSILTNRTKTRAQREGRTLPFSALVNPSEEAAEPSVDPTRFLPADHPQWPHHWATPPKSWGESPEERLLTRESQARIQQAIDALPHGQRQVITLCDVEEWEPEEVCSVLGVTRTNQRVILHRARSKVRRALEQYFEDA
;
A
#
# COMPACT_ATOMS: atom_id res chain seq x y z
N MET A 1 -27.39 -23.73 26.90
CA MET A 1 -26.35 -22.73 27.11
C MET A 1 -25.16 -23.16 26.28
N PRO A 2 -24.90 -22.60 25.10
CA PRO A 2 -23.66 -22.86 24.40
C PRO A 2 -22.58 -21.88 24.87
N ASP A 3 -21.46 -22.47 25.17
CA ASP A 3 -20.20 -21.88 25.63
C ASP A 3 -19.71 -20.83 24.61
N THR A 4 -19.64 -19.60 25.03
CA THR A 4 -19.04 -18.51 24.25
C THR A 4 -17.53 -18.64 24.40
N GLN A 5 -16.90 -19.35 23.49
CA GLN A 5 -15.45 -19.40 23.37
C GLN A 5 -14.93 -18.03 22.94
N GLU A 6 -14.44 -17.29 23.91
CA GLU A 6 -13.73 -16.03 23.74
C GLU A 6 -12.46 -16.30 22.90
N LEU A 7 -12.44 -15.79 21.66
CA LEU A 7 -11.23 -15.79 20.82
C LEU A 7 -10.14 -14.96 21.53
N PRO A 8 -8.90 -15.47 21.62
CA PRO A 8 -7.82 -14.69 22.20
C PRO A 8 -7.54 -13.46 21.35
N PRO A 9 -7.13 -12.31 21.95
CA PRO A 9 -6.80 -11.11 21.21
C PRO A 9 -5.60 -11.39 20.29
N ALA A 10 -5.79 -11.07 19.01
CA ALA A 10 -4.81 -11.25 17.96
C ALA A 10 -3.45 -10.57 18.29
N GLU A 11 -2.40 -11.22 17.87
CA GLU A 11 -0.94 -10.97 18.04
C GLU A 11 -0.42 -9.55 17.74
N ALA A 12 -1.05 -8.51 18.25
CA ALA A 12 -0.60 -7.12 18.14
C ALA A 12 0.60 -6.79 19.07
N ASP A 13 0.99 -7.68 19.97
CA ASP A 13 1.99 -7.40 21.02
C ASP A 13 3.42 -7.80 20.61
N GLY A 14 3.61 -8.80 19.76
CA GLY A 14 4.93 -9.24 19.29
C GLY A 14 5.70 -8.17 18.49
N GLY A 15 5.00 -7.31 17.76
CA GLY A 15 5.61 -6.20 17.01
C GLY A 15 6.13 -5.09 17.91
N ARG A 16 5.41 -4.75 18.97
CA ARG A 16 5.77 -3.67 19.91
C ARG A 16 6.93 -4.04 20.84
N GLU A 17 7.05 -5.30 21.21
CA GLU A 17 8.14 -5.79 22.04
C GLU A 17 9.46 -5.83 21.27
N GLY A 18 9.43 -6.25 19.99
CA GLY A 18 10.54 -6.13 19.05
C GLY A 18 10.97 -4.68 18.81
N ASP A 19 10.02 -3.76 18.67
CA ASP A 19 10.28 -2.34 18.46
C ASP A 19 11.00 -1.70 19.67
N ARG A 20 10.64 -2.07 20.92
CA ARG A 20 11.30 -1.53 22.11
C ARG A 20 12.78 -1.85 22.14
N GLY A 21 13.17 -3.09 21.87
CA GLY A 21 14.57 -3.48 21.80
C GLY A 21 15.36 -2.71 20.74
N VAL A 22 14.77 -2.50 19.55
CA VAL A 22 15.37 -1.69 18.48
C VAL A 22 15.49 -0.21 18.90
N VAL A 23 14.46 0.36 19.50
CA VAL A 23 14.45 1.76 19.99
C VAL A 23 15.52 1.99 21.04
N ASP A 24 15.70 1.07 22.01
CA ASP A 24 16.70 1.20 23.05
C ASP A 24 18.12 1.11 22.50
N ARG A 25 18.37 0.23 21.53
CA ARG A 25 19.66 0.18 20.81
C ARG A 25 19.94 1.47 20.05
N LEU A 26 18.94 2.01 19.33
CA LEU A 26 19.07 3.27 18.61
C LEU A 26 19.34 4.46 19.55
N ARG A 27 18.70 4.49 20.73
CA ARG A 27 18.95 5.51 21.77
C ARG A 27 20.34 5.42 22.37
N ALA A 28 20.88 4.20 22.44
CA ALA A 28 22.25 3.95 22.88
C ALA A 28 23.31 4.29 21.81
N GLY A 29 22.87 4.66 20.58
CA GLY A 29 23.78 5.00 19.48
C GLY A 29 24.34 3.79 18.74
N ASP A 30 23.64 2.65 18.76
CA ASP A 30 24.03 1.45 18.02
C ASP A 30 23.88 1.67 16.51
N GLU A 31 24.99 1.87 15.83
CA GLU A 31 25.06 2.08 14.38
C GLU A 31 24.54 0.87 13.59
N GLY A 32 24.82 -0.35 14.05
CA GLY A 32 24.35 -1.59 13.42
C GLY A 32 22.84 -1.71 13.44
N ALA A 33 22.18 -1.31 14.54
CA ALA A 33 20.73 -1.25 14.63
C ALA A 33 20.15 -0.22 13.65
N PHE A 34 20.83 0.90 13.48
CA PHE A 34 20.39 1.94 12.53
C PHE A 34 20.55 1.50 11.08
N VAL A 35 21.68 0.89 10.70
CA VAL A 35 21.91 0.35 9.35
C VAL A 35 20.84 -0.71 9.01
N ALA A 36 20.59 -1.64 9.92
CA ALA A 36 19.56 -2.66 9.71
C ALA A 36 18.15 -2.05 9.51
N LEU A 37 17.84 -0.98 10.23
CA LEU A 37 16.58 -0.24 10.07
C LEU A 37 16.51 0.49 8.73
N LEU A 38 17.62 1.09 8.28
CA LEU A 38 17.78 1.71 6.96
C LEU A 38 17.52 0.69 5.85
N ASP A 39 18.23 -0.43 5.87
CA ASP A 39 18.13 -1.47 4.83
C ASP A 39 16.72 -2.02 4.73
N ARG A 40 16.06 -2.20 5.87
CA ARG A 40 14.70 -2.74 5.94
C ARG A 40 13.64 -1.79 5.37
N HIS A 41 13.75 -0.49 5.62
CA HIS A 41 12.64 0.44 5.34
C HIS A 41 12.88 1.41 4.18
N SER A 42 14.14 1.72 3.81
CA SER A 42 14.42 2.68 2.75
C SER A 42 13.79 2.33 1.40
N PRO A 43 13.78 1.06 0.94
CA PRO A 43 13.14 0.73 -0.33
C PRO A 43 11.63 1.05 -0.34
N ALA A 44 10.90 0.71 0.73
CA ALA A 44 9.48 0.99 0.87
C ALA A 44 9.21 2.51 1.02
N MET A 45 10.08 3.22 1.76
CA MET A 45 10.00 4.68 1.89
C MET A 45 10.18 5.37 0.54
N LEU A 46 11.13 4.93 -0.27
CA LEU A 46 11.38 5.48 -1.60
C LEU A 46 10.19 5.24 -2.53
N ARG A 47 9.63 4.02 -2.55
CA ARG A 47 8.41 3.72 -3.31
C ARG A 47 7.25 4.64 -2.92
N LEU A 48 7.02 4.82 -1.62
CA LEU A 48 5.94 5.66 -1.13
C LEU A 48 6.15 7.15 -1.48
N ALA A 49 7.37 7.68 -1.31
CA ALA A 49 7.70 9.07 -1.65
C ALA A 49 7.58 9.31 -3.16
N SER A 50 8.00 8.34 -3.99
CA SER A 50 7.90 8.41 -5.46
C SER A 50 6.46 8.40 -5.99
N CYS A 51 5.46 8.08 -5.15
CA CYS A 51 4.06 8.28 -5.53
C CYS A 51 3.70 9.75 -5.79
N HIS A 52 4.45 10.70 -5.20
CA HIS A 52 4.17 12.14 -5.32
C HIS A 52 5.33 12.94 -5.92
N LEU A 53 6.54 12.45 -5.78
CA LEU A 53 7.77 13.17 -6.12
C LEU A 53 8.54 12.45 -7.23
N PRO A 54 9.30 13.18 -8.05
CA PRO A 54 10.33 12.58 -8.89
C PRO A 54 11.34 11.83 -8.05
N HIS A 55 11.99 10.84 -8.63
CA HIS A 55 12.92 9.94 -7.92
C HIS A 55 13.98 10.70 -7.12
N ALA A 56 14.64 11.69 -7.72
CA ALA A 56 15.66 12.50 -7.03
C ALA A 56 15.12 13.24 -5.79
N SER A 57 13.94 13.89 -5.91
CA SER A 57 13.29 14.55 -4.76
C SER A 57 12.81 13.55 -3.72
N ALA A 58 12.40 12.35 -4.14
CA ALA A 58 12.00 11.27 -3.22
C ALA A 58 13.20 10.76 -2.41
N GLU A 59 14.38 10.58 -3.04
CA GLU A 59 15.62 10.21 -2.35
C GLU A 59 16.02 11.24 -1.31
N GLU A 60 16.00 12.55 -1.66
CA GLU A 60 16.26 13.62 -0.71
C GLU A 60 15.31 13.58 0.50
N VAL A 61 14.01 13.41 0.26
CA VAL A 61 13.02 13.33 1.34
C VAL A 61 13.22 12.10 2.23
N VAL A 62 13.63 10.97 1.66
CA VAL A 62 13.97 9.77 2.44
C VAL A 62 15.19 10.03 3.32
N GLN A 63 16.26 10.64 2.79
CA GLN A 63 17.45 11.01 3.57
C GLN A 63 17.11 11.99 4.70
N GLU A 64 16.34 13.06 4.40
CA GLU A 64 15.88 14.00 5.41
C GLU A 64 15.00 13.33 6.48
N THR A 65 14.20 12.32 6.10
CA THR A 65 13.39 11.56 7.04
C THR A 65 14.27 10.78 8.01
N TRP A 66 15.31 10.11 7.53
CA TRP A 66 16.27 9.41 8.39
C TRP A 66 17.00 10.33 9.35
N LEU A 67 17.39 11.52 8.90
CA LEU A 67 17.94 12.53 9.81
C LEU A 67 16.94 12.97 10.89
N ALA A 68 15.65 13.07 10.54
CA ALA A 68 14.61 13.38 11.52
C ALA A 68 14.36 12.23 12.49
N VAL A 69 14.42 10.98 12.03
CA VAL A 69 14.31 9.78 12.87
C VAL A 69 15.44 9.77 13.90
N LEU A 70 16.69 9.95 13.49
CA LEU A 70 17.84 10.01 14.40
C LEU A 70 17.69 11.09 15.47
N LYS A 71 17.23 12.28 15.08
CA LYS A 71 17.01 13.38 16.03
C LYS A 71 15.82 13.15 16.95
N GLY A 72 14.79 12.43 16.45
CA GLY A 72 13.53 12.23 17.13
C GLY A 72 13.44 10.97 17.98
N ILE A 73 14.29 9.96 17.77
CA ILE A 73 14.19 8.64 18.40
C ILE A 73 14.20 8.70 19.94
N ARG A 74 14.94 9.67 20.52
CA ARG A 74 14.98 9.87 21.96
C ARG A 74 13.62 10.27 22.55
N ARG A 75 12.75 10.90 21.73
CA ARG A 75 11.40 11.37 22.11
C ARG A 75 10.29 10.42 21.66
N PHE A 76 10.65 9.33 21.00
CA PHE A 76 9.65 8.33 20.58
C PHE A 76 9.04 7.65 21.80
N GLU A 77 7.72 7.75 21.98
CA GLU A 77 6.99 7.29 23.16
C GLU A 77 6.32 5.92 22.99
N GLY A 78 6.44 5.29 21.80
CA GLY A 78 5.83 3.98 21.53
C GLY A 78 4.30 3.99 21.44
N ARG A 79 3.68 5.15 21.13
CA ARG A 79 2.22 5.25 20.91
C ARG A 79 1.74 4.54 19.63
N SER A 80 2.65 4.30 18.69
CA SER A 80 2.46 3.51 17.48
C SER A 80 3.64 2.58 17.29
N SER A 81 3.60 1.69 16.27
CA SER A 81 4.79 0.94 15.86
C SER A 81 5.89 1.91 15.38
N LEU A 82 7.16 1.49 15.53
CA LEU A 82 8.30 2.26 15.04
C LEU A 82 8.20 2.51 13.53
N LYS A 83 7.75 1.50 12.78
CA LYS A 83 7.44 1.58 11.34
C LYS A 83 6.43 2.70 11.06
N THR A 84 5.27 2.67 11.70
CA THR A 84 4.21 3.68 11.51
C THR A 84 4.71 5.10 11.84
N TRP A 85 5.51 5.26 12.89
CA TRP A 85 6.09 6.56 13.25
C TRP A 85 7.06 7.09 12.19
N ILE A 86 7.99 6.26 11.69
CA ILE A 86 8.93 6.62 10.63
C ILE A 86 8.19 7.05 9.36
N PHE A 87 7.21 6.25 8.93
CA PHE A 87 6.45 6.54 7.70
C PHE A 87 5.51 7.74 7.84
N SER A 88 5.05 8.06 9.05
CA SER A 88 4.31 9.31 9.30
C SER A 88 5.21 10.54 9.10
N ILE A 89 6.48 10.48 9.54
CA ILE A 89 7.45 11.54 9.27
C ILE A 89 7.67 11.68 7.75
N LEU A 90 7.90 10.55 7.06
CA LEU A 90 8.08 10.52 5.60
C LEU A 90 6.90 11.17 4.88
N THR A 91 5.69 10.73 5.17
CA THR A 91 4.46 11.20 4.51
C THR A 91 4.27 12.70 4.70
N ASN A 92 4.52 13.22 5.90
CA ASN A 92 4.43 14.65 6.18
C ASN A 92 5.49 15.46 5.39
N ARG A 93 6.72 14.97 5.28
CA ARG A 93 7.79 15.60 4.49
C ARG A 93 7.48 15.55 3.00
N THR A 94 7.04 14.41 2.50
CA THR A 94 6.63 14.21 1.10
C THR A 94 5.51 15.19 0.72
N LYS A 95 4.48 15.31 1.56
CA LYS A 95 3.39 16.29 1.35
C LYS A 95 3.92 17.72 1.30
N THR A 96 4.77 18.10 2.25
CA THR A 96 5.36 19.45 2.31
C THR A 96 6.21 19.74 1.07
N ARG A 97 7.01 18.78 0.63
CA ARG A 97 7.86 18.92 -0.57
C ARG A 97 7.02 19.03 -1.84
N ALA A 98 6.03 18.15 -2.01
CA ALA A 98 5.11 18.19 -3.13
C ALA A 98 4.37 19.52 -3.23
N GLN A 99 3.92 20.08 -2.10
CA GLN A 99 3.29 21.40 -2.05
C GLN A 99 4.22 22.51 -2.54
N ARG A 100 5.47 22.51 -2.09
CA ARG A 100 6.48 23.50 -2.52
C ARG A 100 6.80 23.41 -4.01
N GLU A 101 6.76 22.21 -4.56
CA GLU A 101 6.99 21.97 -5.99
C GLU A 101 5.72 22.19 -6.86
N GLY A 102 4.62 22.68 -6.28
CA GLY A 102 3.38 22.98 -7.00
C GLY A 102 2.63 21.76 -7.52
N ARG A 103 2.92 20.57 -6.98
CA ARG A 103 2.41 19.27 -7.46
C ARG A 103 1.24 18.71 -6.65
N THR A 104 0.67 19.48 -5.74
CA THR A 104 -0.31 18.95 -4.79
C THR A 104 -1.73 19.09 -5.31
N LEU A 105 -2.38 17.96 -5.54
CA LEU A 105 -3.83 17.85 -5.37
C LEU A 105 -4.08 17.53 -3.89
N PRO A 106 -4.96 18.25 -3.18
CA PRO A 106 -5.29 17.91 -1.80
C PRO A 106 -5.87 16.48 -1.76
N PHE A 107 -5.52 15.71 -0.74
CA PHE A 107 -5.99 14.32 -0.57
C PHE A 107 -7.53 14.25 -0.56
N SER A 108 -8.21 15.32 -0.14
CA SER A 108 -9.67 15.48 -0.23
C SER A 108 -10.20 15.51 -1.68
N ALA A 109 -9.40 15.90 -2.66
CA ALA A 109 -9.80 15.86 -4.07
C ALA A 109 -9.80 14.42 -4.66
N LEU A 110 -9.23 13.45 -3.92
CA LEU A 110 -9.25 12.04 -4.29
C LEU A 110 -10.55 11.33 -3.87
N VAL A 111 -11.34 11.99 -3.06
CA VAL A 111 -12.62 11.51 -2.53
C VAL A 111 -13.73 12.35 -3.13
N ASN A 112 -13.87 12.38 -4.44
CA ASN A 112 -15.15 12.70 -5.05
C ASN A 112 -16.01 11.42 -5.04
N PRO A 113 -16.98 11.29 -4.13
CA PRO A 113 -17.82 10.09 -4.05
C PRO A 113 -18.76 9.96 -5.25
N SER A 114 -18.90 11.02 -6.06
CA SER A 114 -20.05 11.18 -6.94
C SER A 114 -19.88 10.64 -8.37
N GLU A 115 -18.67 10.42 -8.89
CA GLU A 115 -18.53 10.07 -10.32
C GLU A 115 -18.01 8.65 -10.62
N GLU A 116 -17.36 7.98 -9.68
CA GLU A 116 -16.78 6.63 -9.94
C GLU A 116 -17.34 5.54 -9.02
N ALA A 117 -18.39 5.82 -8.26
CA ALA A 117 -18.92 4.88 -7.26
C ALA A 117 -19.65 3.66 -7.85
N ALA A 118 -19.85 3.61 -9.16
CA ALA A 118 -20.69 2.61 -9.83
C ALA A 118 -19.93 1.66 -10.77
N GLU A 119 -18.61 1.78 -10.94
CA GLU A 119 -17.91 0.83 -11.81
C GLU A 119 -17.68 -0.50 -11.05
N PRO A 120 -18.22 -1.62 -11.57
CA PRO A 120 -18.00 -2.93 -10.99
C PRO A 120 -16.52 -3.31 -11.09
N SER A 121 -15.99 -4.00 -10.07
CA SER A 121 -14.58 -4.42 -10.02
C SER A 121 -14.19 -5.46 -11.07
N VAL A 122 -15.19 -6.11 -11.67
CA VAL A 122 -15.07 -7.09 -12.75
C VAL A 122 -16.15 -6.78 -13.77
N ASP A 123 -15.83 -6.88 -15.04
CA ASP A 123 -16.81 -6.68 -16.11
C ASP A 123 -18.01 -7.61 -15.88
N PRO A 124 -19.24 -7.07 -15.76
CA PRO A 124 -20.44 -7.88 -15.56
C PRO A 124 -20.67 -8.93 -16.63
N THR A 125 -20.16 -8.74 -17.85
CA THR A 125 -20.29 -9.69 -18.96
C THR A 125 -19.52 -10.99 -18.74
N ARG A 126 -18.59 -11.01 -17.78
CA ARG A 126 -17.86 -12.23 -17.37
C ARG A 126 -18.68 -13.16 -16.49
N PHE A 127 -19.85 -12.74 -16.04
CA PHE A 127 -20.76 -13.55 -15.26
C PHE A 127 -21.95 -13.94 -16.08
N LEU A 128 -22.44 -15.15 -15.86
CA LEU A 128 -23.73 -15.58 -16.40
C LEU A 128 -24.83 -14.70 -15.82
N PRO A 129 -25.85 -14.34 -16.65
CA PRO A 129 -26.93 -13.47 -16.21
C PRO A 129 -27.71 -14.06 -15.02
N ALA A 130 -28.39 -13.20 -14.28
CA ALA A 130 -29.13 -13.58 -13.07
C ALA A 130 -30.27 -14.57 -13.34
N ASP A 131 -30.78 -14.61 -14.57
CA ASP A 131 -31.84 -15.49 -15.07
C ASP A 131 -31.31 -16.79 -15.70
N HIS A 132 -30.00 -17.05 -15.65
CA HIS A 132 -29.46 -18.29 -16.20
C HIS A 132 -30.00 -19.52 -15.45
N PRO A 133 -30.54 -20.53 -16.16
CA PRO A 133 -31.39 -21.57 -15.56
C PRO A 133 -30.65 -22.51 -14.60
N GLN A 134 -29.33 -22.68 -14.69
CA GLN A 134 -28.55 -23.59 -13.86
C GLN A 134 -27.49 -22.89 -12.99
N TRP A 135 -26.94 -21.75 -13.43
CA TRP A 135 -25.74 -21.16 -12.83
C TRP A 135 -25.81 -19.62 -12.79
N PRO A 136 -26.82 -19.01 -12.14
CA PRO A 136 -26.92 -17.57 -12.05
C PRO A 136 -25.67 -16.97 -11.37
N HIS A 137 -25.15 -15.89 -11.92
CA HIS A 137 -23.95 -15.18 -11.40
C HIS A 137 -22.65 -15.98 -11.36
N HIS A 138 -22.58 -17.16 -11.96
CA HIS A 138 -21.33 -17.91 -12.09
C HIS A 138 -20.45 -17.31 -13.20
N TRP A 139 -19.15 -17.63 -13.15
CA TRP A 139 -18.22 -17.21 -14.19
C TRP A 139 -18.59 -17.79 -15.55
N ALA A 140 -18.90 -16.92 -16.51
CA ALA A 140 -19.03 -17.31 -17.91
C ALA A 140 -17.65 -17.62 -18.51
N THR A 141 -16.62 -16.84 -18.11
CA THR A 141 -15.22 -17.05 -18.48
C THR A 141 -14.35 -16.96 -17.23
N PRO A 142 -14.00 -18.11 -16.60
CA PRO A 142 -13.14 -18.12 -15.44
C PRO A 142 -11.74 -17.63 -15.78
N PRO A 143 -10.99 -17.04 -14.83
CA PRO A 143 -9.58 -16.71 -15.01
C PRO A 143 -8.76 -17.95 -15.38
N LYS A 144 -7.80 -17.81 -16.29
CA LYS A 144 -6.88 -18.91 -16.61
C LYS A 144 -6.04 -19.27 -15.38
N SER A 145 -5.86 -20.57 -15.16
CA SER A 145 -4.98 -21.08 -14.09
C SER A 145 -3.53 -20.72 -14.38
N TRP A 146 -2.80 -20.26 -13.38
CA TRP A 146 -1.37 -19.94 -13.47
C TRP A 146 -0.58 -21.22 -13.17
N GLY A 147 0.15 -21.74 -14.14
CA GLY A 147 0.99 -22.93 -13.99
C GLY A 147 2.46 -22.59 -13.68
N GLU A 148 3.33 -23.59 -13.56
CA GLU A 148 4.72 -23.45 -13.09
C GLU A 148 5.79 -23.70 -14.18
N SER A 149 5.54 -23.46 -15.48
CA SER A 149 6.52 -23.69 -16.54
C SER A 149 7.59 -22.57 -16.63
N PRO A 150 8.77 -22.82 -17.25
CA PRO A 150 9.78 -21.78 -17.49
C PRO A 150 9.26 -20.61 -18.33
N GLU A 151 8.37 -20.86 -19.27
CA GLU A 151 7.69 -19.84 -20.07
C GLU A 151 6.76 -19.00 -19.19
N GLU A 152 6.10 -19.60 -18.23
CA GLU A 152 5.25 -18.92 -17.24
C GLU A 152 6.05 -18.05 -16.28
N ARG A 153 7.32 -18.38 -15.98
CA ARG A 153 8.22 -17.50 -15.21
C ARG A 153 8.64 -16.26 -15.99
N LEU A 154 8.78 -16.34 -17.31
CA LEU A 154 9.00 -15.19 -18.18
C LEU A 154 7.74 -14.33 -18.24
N LEU A 155 6.57 -14.92 -18.44
CA LEU A 155 5.27 -14.27 -18.37
C LEU A 155 5.04 -13.60 -17.01
N THR A 156 5.51 -14.21 -15.91
CA THR A 156 5.43 -13.62 -14.58
C THR A 156 6.24 -12.34 -14.46
N ARG A 157 7.45 -12.26 -15.04
CA ARG A 157 8.27 -11.04 -15.05
C ARG A 157 7.65 -9.93 -15.89
N GLU A 158 7.12 -10.27 -17.07
CA GLU A 158 6.40 -9.32 -17.90
C GLU A 158 5.12 -8.84 -17.22
N SER A 159 4.38 -9.75 -16.59
CA SER A 159 3.20 -9.42 -15.79
C SER A 159 3.53 -8.51 -14.61
N GLN A 160 4.64 -8.74 -13.91
CA GLN A 160 5.10 -7.87 -12.83
C GLN A 160 5.42 -6.45 -13.35
N ALA A 161 6.10 -6.34 -14.49
CA ALA A 161 6.39 -5.05 -15.10
C ALA A 161 5.09 -4.32 -15.52
N ARG A 162 4.11 -5.05 -16.04
CA ARG A 162 2.79 -4.49 -16.39
C ARG A 162 1.98 -4.08 -15.17
N ILE A 163 1.99 -4.87 -14.11
CA ILE A 163 1.38 -4.49 -12.83
C ILE A 163 1.98 -3.18 -12.31
N GLN A 164 3.32 -3.09 -12.32
CA GLN A 164 4.00 -1.88 -11.86
C GLN A 164 3.63 -0.66 -12.74
N GLN A 165 3.61 -0.81 -14.06
CA GLN A 165 3.17 0.25 -14.97
C GLN A 165 1.73 0.69 -14.70
N ALA A 166 0.82 -0.27 -14.46
CA ALA A 166 -0.57 0.03 -14.12
C ALA A 166 -0.69 0.77 -12.78
N ILE A 167 0.10 0.37 -11.77
CA ILE A 167 0.18 1.06 -10.48
C ILE A 167 0.73 2.49 -10.67
N ASP A 168 1.77 2.66 -11.49
CA ASP A 168 2.39 3.97 -11.74
C ASP A 168 1.47 4.94 -12.48
N ALA A 169 0.53 4.43 -13.27
CA ALA A 169 -0.49 5.22 -13.94
C ALA A 169 -1.66 5.66 -13.05
N LEU A 170 -1.76 5.12 -11.83
CA LEU A 170 -2.83 5.49 -10.89
C LEU A 170 -2.68 6.92 -10.38
N PRO A 171 -3.80 7.60 -10.05
CA PRO A 171 -3.77 8.82 -9.27
C PRO A 171 -2.98 8.63 -7.96
N HIS A 172 -2.26 9.69 -7.52
CA HIS A 172 -1.31 9.61 -6.40
C HIS A 172 -1.85 8.92 -5.13
N GLY A 173 -3.08 9.24 -4.69
CA GLY A 173 -3.65 8.62 -3.49
C GLY A 173 -4.04 7.16 -3.69
N GLN A 174 -4.52 6.77 -4.87
CA GLN A 174 -4.78 5.37 -5.20
C GLN A 174 -3.48 4.57 -5.24
N ARG A 175 -2.42 5.16 -5.83
CA ARG A 175 -1.08 4.58 -5.86
C ARG A 175 -0.52 4.38 -4.45
N GLN A 176 -0.62 5.38 -3.55
CA GLN A 176 -0.16 5.24 -2.17
C GLN A 176 -0.85 4.11 -1.42
N VAL A 177 -2.19 4.05 -1.51
CA VAL A 177 -2.95 3.04 -0.78
C VAL A 177 -2.66 1.64 -1.29
N ILE A 178 -2.62 1.42 -2.62
CA ILE A 178 -2.32 0.09 -3.18
C ILE A 178 -0.86 -0.31 -2.90
N THR A 179 0.08 0.64 -2.95
CA THR A 179 1.48 0.37 -2.62
C THR A 179 1.62 -0.11 -1.17
N LEU A 180 1.00 0.58 -0.21
CA LEU A 180 1.11 0.17 1.19
C LEU A 180 0.34 -1.14 1.48
N CYS A 181 -0.87 -1.32 0.92
CA CYS A 181 -1.71 -2.48 1.23
C CYS A 181 -1.27 -3.74 0.49
N ASP A 182 -0.97 -3.64 -0.82
CA ASP A 182 -0.82 -4.82 -1.70
C ASP A 182 0.66 -5.11 -2.05
N VAL A 183 1.52 -4.08 -2.08
CA VAL A 183 2.94 -4.27 -2.37
C VAL A 183 3.76 -4.44 -1.08
N GLU A 184 3.45 -3.66 -0.05
CA GLU A 184 4.14 -3.67 1.24
C GLU A 184 3.43 -4.50 2.32
N GLU A 185 2.24 -5.03 2.02
CA GLU A 185 1.44 -5.91 2.88
C GLU A 185 1.17 -5.32 4.28
N TRP A 186 0.89 -4.02 4.34
CA TRP A 186 0.63 -3.34 5.60
C TRP A 186 -0.78 -3.59 6.11
N GLU A 187 -0.87 -3.65 7.44
CA GLU A 187 -2.17 -3.69 8.10
C GLU A 187 -2.97 -2.41 7.80
N PRO A 188 -4.26 -2.55 7.51
CA PRO A 188 -5.09 -1.41 7.11
C PRO A 188 -5.17 -0.28 8.13
N GLU A 189 -5.03 -0.58 9.43
CA GLU A 189 -4.98 0.39 10.52
C GLU A 189 -3.69 1.24 10.46
N GLU A 190 -2.56 0.62 10.14
CA GLU A 190 -1.28 1.31 9.94
C GLU A 190 -1.36 2.25 8.74
N VAL A 191 -1.93 1.75 7.62
CA VAL A 191 -2.15 2.56 6.40
C VAL A 191 -3.02 3.79 6.70
N CYS A 192 -4.13 3.60 7.42
CA CYS A 192 -5.00 4.69 7.85
C CYS A 192 -4.25 5.73 8.69
N SER A 193 -3.42 5.26 9.64
CA SER A 193 -2.64 6.13 10.53
C SER A 193 -1.60 6.94 9.76
N VAL A 194 -0.86 6.31 8.83
CA VAL A 194 0.21 6.96 8.05
C VAL A 194 -0.34 7.96 7.04
N LEU A 195 -1.42 7.62 6.34
CA LEU A 195 -2.00 8.46 5.31
C LEU A 195 -2.98 9.51 5.86
N GLY A 196 -3.47 9.35 7.09
CA GLY A 196 -4.46 10.22 7.72
C GLY A 196 -5.85 10.05 7.10
N VAL A 197 -6.24 8.81 6.77
CA VAL A 197 -7.54 8.50 6.17
C VAL A 197 -8.37 7.61 7.07
N THR A 198 -9.68 7.66 6.91
CA THR A 198 -10.59 6.74 7.59
C THR A 198 -10.54 5.35 6.97
N ARG A 199 -10.90 4.32 7.74
CA ARG A 199 -10.97 2.94 7.27
C ARG A 199 -11.92 2.78 6.06
N THR A 200 -13.04 3.49 6.08
CA THR A 200 -14.01 3.50 4.98
C THR A 200 -13.38 4.07 3.70
N ASN A 201 -12.71 5.23 3.81
CA ASN A 201 -12.03 5.84 2.67
C ASN A 201 -10.91 4.96 2.13
N GLN A 202 -10.11 4.37 3.01
CA GLN A 202 -9.03 3.46 2.61
C GLN A 202 -9.58 2.30 1.77
N ARG A 203 -10.68 1.66 2.21
CA ARG A 203 -11.32 0.57 1.45
C ARG A 203 -11.82 1.01 0.08
N VAL A 204 -12.47 2.17 0.00
CA VAL A 204 -12.97 2.72 -1.28
C VAL A 204 -11.83 3.01 -2.24
N ILE A 205 -10.77 3.69 -1.76
CA ILE A 205 -9.60 4.02 -2.57
C ILE A 205 -8.89 2.76 -3.05
N LEU A 206 -8.69 1.77 -2.17
CA LEU A 206 -8.06 0.50 -2.52
C LEU A 206 -8.87 -0.29 -3.56
N HIS A 207 -10.19 -0.35 -3.37
CA HIS A 207 -11.09 -1.00 -4.33
C HIS A 207 -10.97 -0.37 -5.73
N ARG A 208 -11.00 0.95 -5.81
CA ARG A 208 -10.84 1.69 -7.08
C ARG A 208 -9.47 1.46 -7.72
N ALA A 209 -8.41 1.47 -6.90
CA ALA A 209 -7.05 1.20 -7.36
C ALA A 209 -6.94 -0.21 -7.96
N ARG A 210 -7.42 -1.22 -7.25
CA ARG A 210 -7.43 -2.63 -7.71
C ARG A 210 -8.24 -2.81 -8.99
N SER A 211 -9.39 -2.12 -9.11
CA SER A 211 -10.24 -2.18 -10.31
C SER A 211 -9.52 -1.63 -11.54
N LYS A 212 -8.81 -0.48 -11.39
CA LYS A 212 -8.03 0.11 -12.50
C LYS A 212 -6.86 -0.75 -12.92
N VAL A 213 -6.11 -1.29 -11.95
CA VAL A 213 -4.98 -2.20 -12.23
C VAL A 213 -5.49 -3.47 -12.94
N ARG A 214 -6.58 -4.06 -12.47
CA ARG A 214 -7.19 -5.23 -13.10
C ARG A 214 -7.58 -4.95 -14.53
N ARG A 215 -8.26 -3.85 -14.81
CA ARG A 215 -8.66 -3.47 -16.18
C ARG A 215 -7.45 -3.31 -17.10
N ALA A 216 -6.38 -2.68 -16.63
CA ALA A 216 -5.16 -2.52 -17.42
C ALA A 216 -4.50 -3.88 -17.76
N LEU A 217 -4.54 -4.83 -16.83
CA LEU A 217 -4.04 -6.19 -17.05
C LEU A 217 -4.95 -7.00 -17.99
N GLU A 218 -6.26 -6.87 -17.86
CA GLU A 218 -7.23 -7.53 -18.74
C GLU A 218 -7.01 -7.12 -20.19
N GLN A 219 -6.88 -5.81 -20.47
CA GLN A 219 -6.57 -5.29 -21.79
C GLN A 219 -5.25 -5.87 -22.34
N TYR A 220 -4.21 -5.94 -21.51
CA TYR A 220 -2.94 -6.51 -21.94
C TYR A 220 -3.04 -7.99 -22.33
N PHE A 221 -3.81 -8.79 -21.58
CA PHE A 221 -3.97 -10.22 -21.85
C PHE A 221 -4.97 -10.51 -22.99
N GLU A 222 -5.81 -9.56 -23.36
CA GLU A 222 -6.69 -9.67 -24.53
C GLU A 222 -5.94 -9.32 -25.82
N ASP A 223 -4.94 -8.44 -25.77
CA ASP A 223 -4.13 -7.99 -26.90
C ASP A 223 -2.91 -8.91 -27.15
N ALA A 224 -2.59 -9.85 -26.27
CA ALA A 224 -1.44 -10.76 -26.34
C ALA A 224 -1.85 -12.15 -26.82
#